data_33587688c580d5292d20ad3978ed6d68
#
_entry.id   33587688c580d5292d20ad3978ed6d68
#
_cell.length_a   1.000
_cell.length_b   1.000
_cell.length_c   1.000
_cell.angle_alpha   90.00
_cell.angle_beta   90.00
_cell.angle_gamma   90.00
#
_symmetry.space_group_name_H-M   'P 1'
#
loop_
_entity.id
_entity.type
_entity.pdbx_description
1 polymer ?
#
loop_
_entity_poly.entity_id
_entity_poly.type
_entity_poly.pdbx_seq_one_letter_code
_entity_poly.pdbx_strand_id
1 'polypeptide(L)'
;MAAAPVSSDIRPISHQSTNDKVFALVMPYVRGGARVVDVGAGEGYFSKMVGDRFAAETGRAPNTVLAACDLFPEFFRYDGIRCDPINADGSLPYRDGAFDVACSLEVIEHIKDQFAFTRELYRVVRPGGVAIVSTPNVLNLNSRVRYLHSGFTVLFDPLLMSSDDPRHTAGHINPVPYYYLAYQLRRAGFRSVTAHYDRFKTSARALLAAWGPFIGVAHGLFRRRLAVKKPDVVAENADMLRELNSVRMLTSRSVIAVATK
;
A
#
# COMPACT_ATOMS: atom_id res chain seq x y z
N MET A 1 -19.37 -34.05 -14.77
CA MET A 1 -18.29 -33.92 -13.77
C MET A 1 -18.62 -32.69 -12.92
N ALA A 2 -18.91 -32.89 -11.64
CA ALA A 2 -19.21 -31.78 -10.73
C ALA A 2 -17.93 -30.97 -10.48
N ALA A 3 -18.01 -29.65 -10.55
CA ALA A 3 -16.93 -28.74 -10.21
C ALA A 3 -16.54 -28.96 -8.73
N ALA A 4 -15.24 -29.07 -8.48
CA ALA A 4 -14.72 -29.17 -7.11
C ALA A 4 -15.17 -27.96 -6.29
N PRO A 5 -15.50 -28.11 -4.99
CA PRO A 5 -15.91 -27.00 -4.16
C PRO A 5 -14.74 -26.01 -4.02
N VAL A 6 -15.02 -24.74 -4.37
CA VAL A 6 -14.10 -23.61 -4.19
C VAL A 6 -13.64 -23.59 -2.73
N SER A 7 -12.32 -23.65 -2.51
CA SER A 7 -11.71 -23.56 -1.19
C SER A 7 -12.18 -22.26 -0.49
N SER A 8 -12.97 -22.41 0.57
CA SER A 8 -13.53 -21.30 1.36
C SER A 8 -12.50 -20.64 2.29
N ASP A 9 -11.22 -21.01 2.23
CA ASP A 9 -10.24 -20.73 3.28
C ASP A 9 -9.02 -19.91 2.81
N ILE A 10 -9.23 -18.96 1.88
CA ILE A 10 -8.18 -17.96 1.54
C ILE A 10 -8.18 -16.89 2.64
N ARG A 11 -7.08 -16.81 3.39
CA ARG A 11 -6.97 -15.85 4.50
C ARG A 11 -6.23 -14.60 4.09
N PRO A 12 -6.62 -13.43 4.63
CA PRO A 12 -5.87 -12.21 4.36
C PRO A 12 -4.49 -12.26 5.03
N ILE A 13 -3.43 -12.08 4.27
CA ILE A 13 -2.07 -11.85 4.79
C ILE A 13 -2.01 -10.42 5.37
N SER A 14 -2.52 -9.43 4.64
CA SER A 14 -2.72 -8.07 5.12
C SER A 14 -3.93 -7.98 6.06
N HIS A 15 -3.97 -6.96 6.93
CA HIS A 15 -5.08 -6.80 7.87
C HIS A 15 -6.41 -6.57 7.14
N GLN A 16 -7.50 -7.16 7.64
CA GLN A 16 -8.84 -7.07 7.04
C GLN A 16 -9.27 -5.61 6.77
N SER A 17 -9.06 -4.70 7.73
CA SER A 17 -9.44 -3.29 7.54
C SER A 17 -8.68 -2.59 6.40
N THR A 18 -7.45 -3.02 6.09
CA THR A 18 -6.68 -2.51 4.95
C THR A 18 -7.31 -3.01 3.64
N ASN A 19 -7.63 -4.32 3.57
CA ASN A 19 -8.34 -4.90 2.43
C ASN A 19 -9.69 -4.20 2.19
N ASP A 20 -10.51 -4.04 3.24
CA ASP A 20 -11.82 -3.38 3.15
C ASP A 20 -11.70 -1.94 2.64
N LYS A 21 -10.71 -1.20 3.13
CA LYS A 21 -10.48 0.18 2.71
C LYS A 21 -10.02 0.28 1.26
N VAL A 22 -9.06 -0.55 0.84
CA VAL A 22 -8.61 -0.58 -0.56
C VAL A 22 -9.72 -1.07 -1.47
N PHE A 23 -10.49 -2.08 -1.07
CA PHE A 23 -11.66 -2.56 -1.78
C PHE A 23 -12.67 -1.42 -2.04
N ALA A 24 -12.98 -0.63 -1.00
CA ALA A 24 -13.89 0.52 -1.16
C ALA A 24 -13.36 1.59 -2.11
N LEU A 25 -12.02 1.75 -2.22
CA LEU A 25 -11.38 2.68 -3.15
C LEU A 25 -11.37 2.15 -4.60
N VAL A 26 -11.27 0.82 -4.79
CA VAL A 26 -11.15 0.16 -6.11
C VAL A 26 -12.51 -0.07 -6.76
N MET A 27 -13.52 -0.46 -5.98
CA MET A 27 -14.82 -0.88 -6.53
C MET A 27 -15.52 0.14 -7.43
N PRO A 28 -15.44 1.47 -7.20
CA PRO A 28 -15.98 2.45 -8.15
C PRO A 28 -15.37 2.34 -9.56
N TYR A 29 -14.07 2.06 -9.66
CA TYR A 29 -13.40 1.84 -10.95
C TYR A 29 -13.85 0.53 -11.61
N VAL A 30 -13.89 -0.56 -10.82
CA VAL A 30 -14.31 -1.90 -11.29
C VAL A 30 -15.73 -1.86 -11.87
N ARG A 31 -16.67 -1.18 -11.19
CA ARG A 31 -18.06 -0.99 -11.66
C ARG A 31 -18.12 -0.18 -12.95
N GLY A 32 -17.19 0.74 -13.16
CA GLY A 32 -16.99 1.46 -14.41
C GLY A 32 -16.35 0.64 -15.53
N GLY A 33 -16.04 -0.64 -15.29
CA GLY A 33 -15.40 -1.53 -16.28
C GLY A 33 -13.89 -1.35 -16.42
N ALA A 34 -13.25 -0.65 -15.46
CA ALA A 34 -11.82 -0.45 -15.42
C ALA A 34 -11.06 -1.77 -15.20
N ARG A 35 -9.90 -1.89 -15.84
CA ARG A 35 -8.98 -3.01 -15.63
C ARG A 35 -8.09 -2.76 -14.42
N VAL A 36 -8.09 -3.71 -13.50
CA VAL A 36 -7.37 -3.64 -12.23
C VAL A 36 -6.30 -4.74 -12.20
N VAL A 37 -5.13 -4.44 -11.64
CA VAL A 37 -4.12 -5.45 -11.31
C VAL A 37 -3.84 -5.43 -9.80
N ASP A 38 -3.78 -6.63 -9.21
CA ASP A 38 -3.34 -6.89 -7.83
C ASP A 38 -1.87 -7.32 -7.86
N VAL A 39 -0.97 -6.45 -7.39
CA VAL A 39 0.49 -6.63 -7.44
C VAL A 39 0.99 -7.07 -6.08
N GLY A 40 1.57 -8.27 -6.01
CA GLY A 40 1.89 -8.95 -4.75
C GLY A 40 0.63 -9.57 -4.15
N ALA A 41 -0.10 -10.35 -4.95
CA ALA A 41 -1.42 -10.84 -4.62
C ALA A 41 -1.45 -11.91 -3.51
N GLY A 42 -0.29 -12.50 -3.16
CA GLY A 42 -0.17 -13.56 -2.16
C GLY A 42 -1.11 -14.74 -2.45
N GLU A 43 -1.89 -15.15 -1.44
CA GLU A 43 -2.88 -16.23 -1.63
C GLU A 43 -4.12 -15.80 -2.44
N GLY A 44 -4.25 -14.53 -2.85
CA GLY A 44 -5.36 -14.03 -3.67
C GLY A 44 -6.58 -13.53 -2.89
N TYR A 45 -6.44 -13.21 -1.60
CA TYR A 45 -7.58 -12.76 -0.79
C TYR A 45 -8.23 -11.48 -1.33
N PHE A 46 -7.43 -10.44 -1.63
CA PHE A 46 -7.94 -9.19 -2.17
C PHE A 46 -8.51 -9.39 -3.58
N SER A 47 -7.82 -10.15 -4.42
CA SER A 47 -8.30 -10.55 -5.75
C SER A 47 -9.67 -11.24 -5.68
N LYS A 48 -9.87 -12.14 -4.68
CA LYS A 48 -11.15 -12.82 -4.44
C LYS A 48 -12.24 -11.82 -4.04
N MET A 49 -11.96 -10.90 -3.12
CA MET A 49 -12.93 -9.88 -2.71
C MET A 49 -13.46 -9.08 -3.90
N VAL A 50 -12.55 -8.62 -4.77
CA VAL A 50 -12.89 -7.80 -5.95
C VAL A 50 -13.59 -8.66 -7.00
N GLY A 51 -13.04 -9.82 -7.33
CA GLY A 51 -13.54 -10.69 -8.40
C GLY A 51 -14.90 -11.27 -8.10
N ASP A 52 -15.14 -11.79 -6.90
CA ASP A 52 -16.44 -12.35 -6.49
C ASP A 52 -17.52 -11.26 -6.48
N ARG A 53 -17.17 -10.06 -5.99
CA ARG A 53 -18.11 -8.93 -5.99
C ARG A 53 -18.46 -8.51 -7.40
N PHE A 54 -17.47 -8.40 -8.30
CA PHE A 54 -17.70 -8.07 -9.70
C PHE A 54 -18.57 -9.13 -10.39
N ALA A 55 -18.27 -10.40 -10.21
CA ALA A 55 -19.04 -11.50 -10.78
C ALA A 55 -20.50 -11.50 -10.27
N ALA A 56 -20.70 -11.28 -8.96
CA ALA A 56 -22.04 -11.20 -8.35
C ALA A 56 -22.87 -10.01 -8.86
N GLU A 57 -22.23 -8.85 -9.12
CA GLU A 57 -22.91 -7.63 -9.58
C GLU A 57 -23.18 -7.64 -11.10
N THR A 58 -22.35 -8.35 -11.91
CA THR A 58 -22.40 -8.22 -13.37
C THR A 58 -22.67 -9.52 -14.12
N GLY A 59 -22.57 -10.67 -13.46
CA GLY A 59 -22.62 -11.99 -14.09
C GLY A 59 -21.41 -12.30 -14.99
N ARG A 60 -20.38 -11.45 -15.02
CA ARG A 60 -19.20 -11.60 -15.89
C ARG A 60 -18.06 -12.26 -15.13
N ALA A 61 -17.18 -12.95 -15.87
CA ALA A 61 -16.00 -13.58 -15.29
C ALA A 61 -15.00 -12.51 -14.76
N PRO A 62 -14.40 -12.72 -13.55
CA PRO A 62 -13.47 -11.76 -12.94
C PRO A 62 -12.28 -11.38 -13.82
N ASN A 63 -11.74 -12.31 -14.61
CA ASN A 63 -10.60 -12.09 -15.50
C ASN A 63 -10.85 -11.07 -16.62
N THR A 64 -12.10 -10.63 -16.81
CA THR A 64 -12.43 -9.57 -17.77
C THR A 64 -12.00 -8.17 -17.27
N VAL A 65 -11.83 -8.00 -15.96
CA VAL A 65 -11.46 -6.72 -15.32
C VAL A 65 -10.29 -6.85 -14.36
N LEU A 66 -9.97 -8.05 -13.88
CA LEU A 66 -8.97 -8.27 -12.84
C LEU A 66 -7.83 -9.15 -13.34
N ALA A 67 -6.60 -8.76 -13.03
CA ALA A 67 -5.39 -9.54 -13.16
C ALA A 67 -4.65 -9.56 -11.81
N ALA A 68 -3.75 -10.52 -11.62
CA ALA A 68 -2.91 -10.61 -10.44
C ALA A 68 -1.50 -11.05 -10.82
N CYS A 69 -0.49 -10.58 -10.08
CA CYS A 69 0.87 -11.09 -10.17
C CYS A 69 1.55 -11.17 -8.80
N ASP A 70 2.46 -12.13 -8.66
CA ASP A 70 3.24 -12.34 -7.43
C ASP A 70 4.62 -12.93 -7.75
N LEU A 71 5.57 -12.82 -6.82
CA LEU A 71 6.86 -13.52 -6.89
C LEU A 71 6.71 -15.03 -6.73
N PHE A 72 5.66 -15.44 -6.01
CA PHE A 72 5.36 -16.84 -5.67
C PHE A 72 3.93 -17.20 -6.11
N PRO A 73 3.64 -17.19 -7.42
CA PRO A 73 2.29 -17.41 -7.97
C PRO A 73 1.72 -18.80 -7.63
N GLU A 74 2.57 -19.77 -7.24
CA GLU A 74 2.16 -21.10 -6.78
C GLU A 74 1.37 -21.09 -5.47
N PHE A 75 1.44 -20.02 -4.68
CA PHE A 75 0.64 -19.86 -3.45
C PHE A 75 -0.72 -19.22 -3.70
N PHE A 76 -0.95 -18.70 -4.90
CA PHE A 76 -2.23 -18.09 -5.26
C PHE A 76 -3.34 -19.14 -5.37
N ARG A 77 -4.46 -18.93 -4.69
CA ARG A 77 -5.55 -19.92 -4.52
C ARG A 77 -6.90 -19.47 -5.07
N TYR A 78 -7.02 -18.26 -5.56
CA TYR A 78 -8.29 -17.77 -6.10
C TYR A 78 -8.48 -18.24 -7.54
N ASP A 79 -9.47 -19.12 -7.78
CA ASP A 79 -9.72 -19.76 -9.07
C ASP A 79 -10.36 -18.82 -10.12
N GLY A 80 -10.83 -17.63 -9.70
CA GLY A 80 -11.50 -16.68 -10.61
C GLY A 80 -10.58 -16.05 -11.64
N ILE A 81 -9.27 -16.02 -11.40
CA ILE A 81 -8.25 -15.49 -12.30
C ILE A 81 -6.94 -16.28 -12.13
N ARG A 82 -6.04 -16.14 -13.12
CA ARG A 82 -4.66 -16.61 -13.00
C ARG A 82 -3.79 -15.55 -12.30
N CYS A 83 -2.80 -15.99 -11.52
CA CYS A 83 -1.72 -15.17 -11.04
C CYS A 83 -0.49 -15.33 -11.93
N ASP A 84 0.02 -14.22 -12.48
CA ASP A 84 1.19 -14.24 -13.35
C ASP A 84 2.48 -14.07 -12.51
N PRO A 85 3.60 -14.74 -12.87
CA PRO A 85 4.87 -14.56 -12.16
C PRO A 85 5.45 -13.17 -12.42
N ILE A 86 5.90 -12.48 -11.38
CA ILE A 86 6.75 -11.29 -11.50
C ILE A 86 8.11 -11.73 -12.07
N ASN A 87 8.66 -10.97 -13.01
CA ASN A 87 9.94 -11.32 -13.65
C ASN A 87 11.10 -11.30 -12.64
N ALA A 88 12.16 -12.05 -12.91
CA ALA A 88 13.32 -12.18 -12.02
C ALA A 88 14.05 -10.84 -11.73
N ASP A 89 13.94 -9.87 -12.63
CA ASP A 89 14.44 -8.49 -12.47
C ASP A 89 13.51 -7.57 -11.69
N GLY A 90 12.37 -8.09 -11.23
CA GLY A 90 11.34 -7.34 -10.50
C GLY A 90 10.37 -6.58 -11.39
N SER A 91 10.50 -6.65 -12.72
CA SER A 91 9.54 -6.03 -13.63
C SER A 91 8.21 -6.79 -13.65
N LEU A 92 7.10 -6.04 -13.78
CA LEU A 92 5.77 -6.63 -13.85
C LEU A 92 5.51 -7.25 -15.25
N PRO A 93 4.87 -8.44 -15.35
CA PRO A 93 4.71 -9.19 -16.59
C PRO A 93 3.63 -8.59 -17.52
N TYR A 94 3.48 -7.27 -17.51
CA TYR A 94 2.46 -6.56 -18.25
C TYR A 94 3.06 -5.43 -19.09
N ARG A 95 2.39 -5.11 -20.21
CA ARG A 95 2.76 -3.99 -21.08
C ARG A 95 2.46 -2.64 -20.41
N ASP A 96 3.09 -1.60 -20.92
CA ASP A 96 2.84 -0.21 -20.51
C ASP A 96 1.36 0.16 -20.67
N GLY A 97 0.81 0.85 -19.66
CA GLY A 97 -0.55 1.34 -19.68
C GLY A 97 -1.63 0.24 -19.78
N ALA A 98 -1.33 -0.97 -19.32
CA ALA A 98 -2.26 -2.10 -19.42
C ALA A 98 -3.49 -1.97 -18.50
N PHE A 99 -3.39 -1.18 -17.43
CA PHE A 99 -4.40 -1.10 -16.37
C PHE A 99 -4.84 0.32 -16.07
N ASP A 100 -6.10 0.44 -15.66
CA ASP A 100 -6.67 1.68 -15.12
C ASP A 100 -6.26 1.86 -13.65
N VAL A 101 -6.17 0.75 -12.90
CA VAL A 101 -5.83 0.73 -11.49
C VAL A 101 -4.77 -0.35 -11.22
N ALA A 102 -3.69 0.00 -10.54
CA ALA A 102 -2.76 -0.95 -9.97
C ALA A 102 -2.85 -0.89 -8.43
N CYS A 103 -3.15 -2.02 -7.80
CA CYS A 103 -3.21 -2.16 -6.34
C CYS A 103 -2.01 -2.94 -5.84
N SER A 104 -1.45 -2.53 -4.70
CA SER A 104 -0.41 -3.26 -4.00
C SER A 104 -0.59 -3.09 -2.49
N LEU A 105 -0.98 -4.18 -1.81
CA LEU A 105 -1.40 -4.15 -0.43
C LEU A 105 -0.36 -4.76 0.50
N GLU A 106 0.31 -3.92 1.30
CA GLU A 106 1.34 -4.35 2.28
C GLU A 106 2.44 -5.17 1.59
N VAL A 107 3.01 -4.64 0.48
CA VAL A 107 4.07 -5.28 -0.33
C VAL A 107 5.34 -4.43 -0.34
N ILE A 108 5.22 -3.10 -0.47
CA ILE A 108 6.37 -2.21 -0.69
C ILE A 108 7.41 -2.27 0.43
N GLU A 109 7.00 -2.60 1.66
CA GLU A 109 7.89 -2.80 2.81
C GLU A 109 8.79 -4.03 2.70
N HIS A 110 8.45 -4.97 1.80
CA HIS A 110 9.25 -6.16 1.50
C HIS A 110 10.19 -5.95 0.31
N ILE A 111 10.04 -4.86 -0.44
CA ILE A 111 10.78 -4.60 -1.68
C ILE A 111 12.13 -3.97 -1.38
N LYS A 112 13.21 -4.54 -1.95
CA LYS A 112 14.57 -4.01 -1.82
C LYS A 112 14.73 -2.68 -2.58
N ASP A 113 14.36 -2.63 -3.86
CA ASP A 113 14.35 -1.41 -4.67
C ASP A 113 12.93 -0.86 -4.82
N GLN A 114 12.52 -0.05 -3.84
CA GLN A 114 11.21 0.58 -3.83
C GLN A 114 11.02 1.59 -4.97
N PHE A 115 12.11 2.23 -5.44
CA PHE A 115 12.04 3.14 -6.58
C PHE A 115 11.77 2.40 -7.90
N ALA A 116 12.42 1.26 -8.12
CA ALA A 116 12.13 0.42 -9.28
C ALA A 116 10.68 -0.06 -9.23
N PHE A 117 10.20 -0.53 -8.08
CA PHE A 117 8.84 -0.98 -7.89
C PHE A 117 7.79 0.11 -8.21
N THR A 118 7.99 1.33 -7.70
CA THR A 118 7.07 2.44 -7.98
C THR A 118 7.11 2.89 -9.46
N ARG A 119 8.25 2.77 -10.15
CA ARG A 119 8.34 2.98 -11.60
C ARG A 119 7.55 1.93 -12.38
N GLU A 120 7.59 0.66 -11.96
CA GLU A 120 6.81 -0.41 -12.58
C GLU A 120 5.29 -0.21 -12.39
N LEU A 121 4.86 0.19 -11.19
CA LEU A 121 3.46 0.58 -10.98
C LEU A 121 3.04 1.74 -11.91
N TYR A 122 3.92 2.74 -12.06
CA TYR A 122 3.66 3.84 -13.00
C TYR A 122 3.60 3.35 -14.45
N ARG A 123 4.52 2.47 -14.86
CA ARG A 123 4.60 1.94 -16.22
C ARG A 123 3.31 1.23 -16.63
N VAL A 124 2.83 0.32 -15.78
CA VAL A 124 1.66 -0.51 -16.10
C VAL A 124 0.32 0.21 -16.00
N VAL A 125 0.25 1.33 -15.27
CA VAL A 125 -0.94 2.18 -15.19
C VAL A 125 -1.02 3.06 -16.44
N ARG A 126 -2.21 3.18 -17.06
CA ARG A 126 -2.42 4.07 -18.21
C ARG A 126 -2.44 5.56 -17.80
N PRO A 127 -2.24 6.50 -18.72
CA PRO A 127 -2.50 7.91 -18.47
C PRO A 127 -3.92 8.15 -17.92
N GLY A 128 -4.04 8.92 -16.84
CA GLY A 128 -5.30 9.15 -16.13
C GLY A 128 -5.73 8.01 -15.20
N GLY A 129 -4.98 6.91 -15.12
CA GLY A 129 -5.20 5.83 -14.17
C GLY A 129 -4.59 6.11 -12.80
N VAL A 130 -4.73 5.16 -11.88
CA VAL A 130 -4.28 5.30 -10.49
C VAL A 130 -3.48 4.10 -9.99
N ALA A 131 -2.50 4.34 -9.13
CA ALA A 131 -1.88 3.31 -8.29
C ALA A 131 -2.35 3.49 -6.85
N ILE A 132 -2.69 2.38 -6.19
CA ILE A 132 -3.13 2.32 -4.79
C ILE A 132 -2.15 1.44 -4.04
N VAL A 133 -1.34 2.03 -3.16
CA VAL A 133 -0.28 1.34 -2.43
C VAL A 133 -0.51 1.47 -0.94
N SER A 134 -0.64 0.36 -0.23
CA SER A 134 -0.69 0.38 1.24
C SER A 134 0.58 -0.14 1.87
N THR A 135 0.88 0.35 3.08
CA THR A 135 2.00 -0.10 3.90
C THR A 135 1.71 0.18 5.38
N PRO A 136 2.35 -0.54 6.34
CA PRO A 136 2.24 -0.21 7.75
C PRO A 136 2.62 1.25 8.03
N ASN A 137 1.79 1.94 8.78
CA ASN A 137 2.04 3.34 9.11
C ASN A 137 3.09 3.48 10.23
N VAL A 138 4.33 3.66 9.85
CA VAL A 138 5.45 3.88 10.79
C VAL A 138 5.41 5.22 11.51
N LEU A 139 4.55 6.15 11.07
CA LEU A 139 4.39 7.48 11.67
C LEU A 139 3.32 7.53 12.77
N ASN A 140 2.56 6.44 13.01
CA ASN A 140 1.59 6.42 14.10
C ASN A 140 2.28 6.50 15.48
N LEU A 141 1.56 6.98 16.48
CA LEU A 141 2.14 7.24 17.81
C LEU A 141 2.68 5.99 18.48
N ASN A 142 2.07 4.83 18.31
CA ASN A 142 2.60 3.59 18.87
C ASN A 142 3.98 3.25 18.26
N SER A 143 4.14 3.45 16.94
CA SER A 143 5.42 3.25 16.26
C SER A 143 6.48 4.26 16.71
N ARG A 144 6.09 5.54 16.86
CA ARG A 144 7.03 6.59 17.34
C ARG A 144 7.51 6.32 18.77
N VAL A 145 6.59 5.95 19.67
CA VAL A 145 6.95 5.61 21.06
C VAL A 145 7.83 4.36 21.11
N ARG A 146 7.46 3.32 20.35
CA ARG A 146 8.29 2.10 20.27
C ARG A 146 9.69 2.42 19.75
N TYR A 147 9.80 3.24 18.70
CA TYR A 147 11.07 3.63 18.11
C TYR A 147 11.99 4.33 19.12
N LEU A 148 11.45 5.20 20.00
CA LEU A 148 12.23 5.93 21.01
C LEU A 148 12.99 5.02 21.98
N HIS A 149 12.46 3.83 22.29
CA HIS A 149 13.09 2.94 23.28
C HIS A 149 13.71 1.68 22.68
N SER A 150 13.34 1.29 21.45
CA SER A 150 13.81 0.04 20.82
C SER A 150 14.57 0.23 19.52
N GLY A 151 14.47 1.41 18.88
CA GLY A 151 14.99 1.65 17.54
C GLY A 151 14.16 1.00 16.41
N PHE A 152 13.03 0.36 16.75
CA PHE A 152 12.17 -0.32 15.78
C PHE A 152 10.75 0.24 15.81
N THR A 153 10.13 0.41 14.66
CA THR A 153 8.71 0.77 14.55
C THR A 153 7.82 -0.47 14.69
N VAL A 154 6.53 -0.28 14.95
CA VAL A 154 5.58 -1.39 15.05
C VAL A 154 5.52 -2.14 13.72
N LEU A 155 5.55 -3.46 13.74
CA LEU A 155 5.62 -4.40 12.63
C LEU A 155 7.00 -4.52 11.92
N PHE A 156 7.98 -3.75 12.35
CA PHE A 156 9.35 -3.85 11.85
C PHE A 156 10.25 -4.33 13.01
N ASP A 157 10.44 -5.62 13.09
CA ASP A 157 11.27 -6.28 14.10
C ASP A 157 12.66 -6.64 13.51
N PRO A 158 13.67 -6.93 14.35
CA PRO A 158 14.95 -7.45 13.87
C PRO A 158 14.74 -8.70 13.02
N LEU A 159 15.47 -8.78 11.91
CA LEU A 159 15.41 -9.90 10.97
C LEU A 159 16.55 -10.88 11.25
N LEU A 160 16.36 -12.15 10.88
CA LEU A 160 17.37 -13.18 10.99
C LEU A 160 18.44 -12.97 9.91
N MET A 161 19.65 -12.57 10.31
CA MET A 161 20.76 -12.25 9.38
C MET A 161 21.37 -13.47 8.70
N SER A 162 21.25 -14.64 9.30
CA SER A 162 21.87 -15.89 8.82
C SER A 162 20.98 -16.71 7.88
N SER A 163 19.78 -16.24 7.57
CA SER A 163 18.82 -16.98 6.73
C SER A 163 18.77 -16.39 5.33
N ASP A 164 19.00 -17.21 4.33
CA ASP A 164 18.77 -16.91 2.91
C ASP A 164 17.37 -17.38 2.45
N ASP A 165 16.55 -17.95 3.34
CA ASP A 165 15.19 -18.37 3.01
C ASP A 165 14.35 -17.14 2.65
N PRO A 166 13.81 -17.04 1.43
CA PRO A 166 12.96 -15.93 1.01
C PRO A 166 11.78 -15.67 1.96
N ARG A 167 11.26 -16.70 2.64
CA ARG A 167 10.17 -16.56 3.63
C ARG A 167 10.63 -15.87 4.91
N HIS A 168 11.89 -16.00 5.29
CA HIS A 168 12.49 -15.31 6.43
C HIS A 168 13.05 -13.93 6.03
N THR A 169 13.56 -13.80 4.79
CA THR A 169 14.05 -12.53 4.25
C THR A 169 12.93 -11.67 3.66
N ALA A 170 11.75 -12.25 3.43
CA ALA A 170 10.52 -11.54 3.05
C ALA A 170 9.88 -10.75 4.21
N GLY A 171 10.57 -10.59 5.34
CA GLY A 171 10.14 -9.73 6.42
C GLY A 171 10.01 -8.26 6.01
N HIS A 172 9.50 -7.43 6.90
CA HIS A 172 9.41 -5.99 6.70
C HIS A 172 10.81 -5.37 6.74
N ILE A 173 11.53 -5.40 5.60
CA ILE A 173 12.92 -4.97 5.48
C ILE A 173 13.07 -3.44 5.33
N ASN A 174 12.05 -2.78 4.79
CA ASN A 174 12.10 -1.37 4.41
C ASN A 174 10.93 -0.56 5.00
N PRO A 175 11.03 -0.04 6.23
CA PRO A 175 10.01 0.85 6.78
C PRO A 175 9.94 2.13 5.94
N VAL A 176 8.78 2.39 5.29
CA VAL A 176 8.60 3.56 4.45
C VAL A 176 7.60 4.55 5.08
N PRO A 177 8.05 5.71 5.60
CA PRO A 177 7.16 6.79 6.00
C PRO A 177 6.39 7.36 4.80
N TYR A 178 5.16 7.82 5.03
CA TYR A 178 4.28 8.36 3.97
C TYR A 178 4.95 9.38 3.05
N TYR A 179 5.75 10.31 3.60
CA TYR A 179 6.46 11.29 2.79
C TYR A 179 7.36 10.62 1.73
N TYR A 180 8.13 9.62 2.15
CA TYR A 180 9.05 8.94 1.23
C TYR A 180 8.31 8.04 0.24
N LEU A 181 7.19 7.43 0.63
CA LEU A 181 6.31 6.73 -0.31
C LEU A 181 5.74 7.69 -1.36
N ALA A 182 5.19 8.82 -0.92
CA ALA A 182 4.68 9.85 -1.82
C ALA A 182 5.78 10.43 -2.71
N TYR A 183 6.98 10.66 -2.18
CA TYR A 183 8.15 11.12 -2.94
C TYR A 183 8.53 10.11 -4.04
N GLN A 184 8.61 8.82 -3.72
CA GLN A 184 8.93 7.76 -4.69
C GLN A 184 7.89 7.70 -5.82
N LEU A 185 6.59 7.73 -5.49
CA LEU A 185 5.51 7.77 -6.46
C LEU A 185 5.57 9.02 -7.35
N ARG A 186 5.80 10.19 -6.78
CA ARG A 186 6.00 11.44 -7.55
C ARG A 186 7.23 11.36 -8.47
N ARG A 187 8.34 10.79 -7.98
CA ARG A 187 9.56 10.58 -8.79
C ARG A 187 9.38 9.53 -9.89
N ALA A 188 8.48 8.59 -9.72
CA ALA A 188 8.09 7.65 -10.78
C ALA A 188 7.26 8.33 -11.90
N GLY A 189 6.66 9.50 -11.63
CA GLY A 189 5.92 10.30 -12.63
C GLY A 189 4.45 10.55 -12.27
N PHE A 190 3.92 10.02 -11.17
CA PHE A 190 2.55 10.30 -10.75
C PHE A 190 2.35 11.79 -10.43
N ARG A 191 1.22 12.37 -10.90
CA ARG A 191 0.93 13.82 -10.78
C ARG A 191 0.52 14.23 -9.37
N SER A 192 -0.22 13.37 -8.68
CA SER A 192 -0.72 13.62 -7.33
C SER A 192 -0.65 12.37 -6.49
N VAL A 193 -0.46 12.54 -5.17
CA VAL A 193 -0.52 11.45 -4.20
C VAL A 193 -1.33 11.92 -3.01
N THR A 194 -2.38 11.17 -2.65
CA THR A 194 -3.24 11.45 -1.50
C THR A 194 -3.17 10.31 -0.49
N ALA A 195 -3.21 10.66 0.81
CA ALA A 195 -3.21 9.69 1.89
C ALA A 195 -4.63 9.26 2.26
N HIS A 196 -4.85 7.97 2.36
CA HIS A 196 -6.01 7.35 2.95
C HIS A 196 -5.58 6.45 4.09
N TYR A 197 -6.51 6.05 4.93
CA TYR A 197 -6.23 5.34 6.17
C TYR A 197 -7.22 4.22 6.38
N ASP A 198 -6.75 3.13 7.00
CA ASP A 198 -7.59 2.03 7.43
C ASP A 198 -8.22 2.30 8.81
N ARG A 199 -7.96 1.45 9.79
CA ARG A 199 -8.48 1.60 11.15
C ARG A 199 -7.59 2.48 12.04
N PHE A 200 -8.23 3.13 13.02
CA PHE A 200 -7.56 3.93 14.04
C PHE A 200 -7.36 3.12 15.33
N LYS A 201 -6.12 3.09 15.83
CA LYS A 201 -5.77 2.36 17.06
C LYS A 201 -6.18 3.15 18.31
N THR A 202 -6.93 2.51 19.24
CA THR A 202 -7.35 3.13 20.49
C THR A 202 -6.16 3.57 21.35
N SER A 203 -5.10 2.75 21.43
CA SER A 203 -3.86 3.10 22.13
C SER A 203 -3.18 4.34 21.56
N ALA A 204 -3.15 4.49 20.22
CA ALA A 204 -2.61 5.68 19.57
C ALA A 204 -3.47 6.93 19.85
N ARG A 205 -4.80 6.77 19.99
CA ARG A 205 -5.69 7.88 20.38
C ARG A 205 -5.43 8.33 21.83
N ALA A 206 -5.19 7.40 22.74
CA ALA A 206 -4.81 7.74 24.12
C ALA A 206 -3.46 8.49 24.16
N LEU A 207 -2.48 8.02 23.39
CA LEU A 207 -1.20 8.72 23.23
C LEU A 207 -1.37 10.11 22.59
N LEU A 208 -2.29 10.27 21.64
CA LEU A 208 -2.58 11.56 21.03
C LEU A 208 -3.13 12.57 22.03
N ALA A 209 -3.98 12.15 22.96
CA ALA A 209 -4.47 13.02 24.01
C ALA A 209 -3.33 13.57 24.89
N ALA A 210 -2.34 12.74 25.18
CA ALA A 210 -1.18 13.13 26.00
C ALA A 210 -0.13 13.94 25.22
N TRP A 211 0.22 13.53 23.99
CA TRP A 211 1.35 14.07 23.23
C TRP A 211 0.95 15.01 22.11
N GLY A 212 -0.33 15.04 21.71
CA GLY A 212 -0.82 15.84 20.57
C GLY A 212 -0.46 17.32 20.63
N PRO A 213 -0.69 18.03 21.76
CA PRO A 213 -0.31 19.44 21.87
C PRO A 213 1.18 19.69 21.63
N PHE A 214 2.06 18.86 22.21
CA PHE A 214 3.50 18.97 22.04
C PHE A 214 3.93 18.73 20.59
N ILE A 215 3.36 17.69 19.96
CA ILE A 215 3.62 17.38 18.55
C ILE A 215 3.16 18.53 17.68
N GLY A 216 1.98 19.12 17.95
CA GLY A 216 1.45 20.25 17.19
C GLY A 216 2.36 21.48 17.25
N VAL A 217 2.80 21.85 18.47
CA VAL A 217 3.74 22.97 18.67
C VAL A 217 5.08 22.71 17.97
N ALA A 218 5.68 21.54 18.22
CA ALA A 218 6.97 21.18 17.64
C ALA A 218 6.91 21.13 16.11
N HIS A 219 5.83 20.58 15.55
CA HIS A 219 5.62 20.55 14.10
C HIS A 219 5.43 21.97 13.49
N GLY A 220 4.67 22.82 14.17
CA GLY A 220 4.52 24.23 13.78
C GLY A 220 5.85 24.99 13.74
N LEU A 221 6.68 24.82 14.76
CA LEU A 221 8.01 25.41 14.84
C LEU A 221 8.95 24.85 13.75
N PHE A 222 8.92 23.53 13.55
CA PHE A 222 9.67 22.88 12.47
C PHE A 222 9.30 23.46 11.10
N ARG A 223 8.00 23.54 10.78
CA ARG A 223 7.52 24.08 9.50
C ARG A 223 7.91 25.55 9.31
N ARG A 224 7.81 26.38 10.35
CA ARG A 224 8.25 27.78 10.28
C ARG A 224 9.75 27.90 9.97
N ARG A 225 10.58 27.12 10.66
CA ARG A 225 12.03 27.08 10.40
C ARG A 225 12.35 26.59 8.98
N LEU A 226 11.63 25.56 8.53
CA LEU A 226 11.82 25.01 7.19
C LEU A 226 11.40 26.02 6.11
N ALA A 227 10.29 26.74 6.31
CA ALA A 227 9.81 27.76 5.38
C ALA A 227 10.81 28.93 5.21
N VAL A 228 11.52 29.29 6.28
CA VAL A 228 12.59 30.28 6.20
C VAL A 228 13.81 29.76 5.45
N LYS A 229 14.20 28.49 5.73
CA LYS A 229 15.43 27.93 5.15
C LYS A 229 15.26 27.39 3.74
N LYS A 230 14.07 26.86 3.41
CA LYS A 230 13.77 26.15 2.15
C LYS A 230 12.33 26.43 1.70
N PRO A 231 11.99 27.70 1.35
CA PRO A 231 10.61 28.08 1.02
C PRO A 231 10.02 27.27 -0.14
N ASP A 232 10.81 27.06 -1.20
CA ASP A 232 10.36 26.31 -2.39
C ASP A 232 10.02 24.87 -2.04
N VAL A 233 10.84 24.20 -1.20
CA VAL A 233 10.57 22.84 -0.73
C VAL A 233 9.28 22.78 0.07
N VAL A 234 8.99 23.78 0.90
CA VAL A 234 7.74 23.84 1.68
C VAL A 234 6.54 24.09 0.78
N ALA A 235 6.67 24.96 -0.22
CA ALA A 235 5.59 25.24 -1.17
C ALA A 235 5.24 23.99 -1.98
N GLU A 236 6.24 23.31 -2.55
CA GLU A 236 6.06 22.10 -3.36
C GLU A 236 5.46 20.93 -2.57
N ASN A 237 5.84 20.81 -1.29
CA ASN A 237 5.46 19.66 -0.44
C ASN A 237 4.39 20.01 0.61
N ALA A 238 3.68 21.12 0.46
CA ALA A 238 2.79 21.67 1.50
C ALA A 238 1.75 20.65 1.97
N ASP A 239 1.14 19.91 1.06
CA ASP A 239 0.10 18.91 1.37
C ASP A 239 0.67 17.71 2.11
N MET A 240 1.80 17.17 1.64
CA MET A 240 2.47 16.06 2.31
C MET A 240 2.96 16.45 3.72
N LEU A 241 3.52 17.66 3.88
CA LEU A 241 3.98 18.16 5.18
C LEU A 241 2.83 18.37 6.17
N ARG A 242 1.64 18.77 5.71
CA ARG A 242 0.45 18.85 6.56
C ARG A 242 -0.01 17.47 7.04
N GLU A 243 0.09 16.47 6.14
CA GLU A 243 -0.40 15.12 6.42
C GLU A 243 0.43 14.38 7.47
N LEU A 244 1.76 14.63 7.55
CA LEU A 244 2.71 13.88 8.41
C LEU A 244 2.34 13.83 9.91
N ASN A 245 1.65 14.85 10.42
CA ASN A 245 1.19 14.92 11.81
C ASN A 245 -0.31 15.17 11.91
N SER A 246 -1.09 14.82 10.88
CA SER A 246 -2.54 14.80 10.98
C SER A 246 -2.99 13.78 12.03
N VAL A 247 -4.16 14.01 12.63
CA VAL A 247 -4.75 13.06 13.60
C VAL A 247 -4.87 11.67 12.98
N ARG A 248 -5.22 11.59 11.70
CA ARG A 248 -5.35 10.33 10.97
C ARG A 248 -4.00 9.62 10.85
N MET A 249 -2.95 10.33 10.45
CA MET A 249 -1.59 9.78 10.36
C MET A 249 -1.08 9.30 11.72
N LEU A 250 -1.32 10.08 12.79
CA LEU A 250 -0.86 9.75 14.13
C LEU A 250 -1.58 8.55 14.77
N THR A 251 -2.76 8.17 14.27
CA THR A 251 -3.59 7.15 14.93
C THR A 251 -3.92 5.93 14.08
N SER A 252 -3.71 5.95 12.75
CA SER A 252 -4.01 4.82 11.88
C SER A 252 -2.98 3.69 11.96
N ARG A 253 -3.43 2.45 11.63
CA ARG A 253 -2.55 1.29 11.54
C ARG A 253 -1.73 1.28 10.25
N SER A 254 -2.40 1.47 9.12
CA SER A 254 -1.77 1.51 7.81
C SER A 254 -2.07 2.83 7.12
N VAL A 255 -1.19 3.23 6.23
CA VAL A 255 -1.39 4.33 5.30
C VAL A 255 -1.56 3.75 3.89
N ILE A 256 -2.49 4.33 3.14
CA ILE A 256 -2.82 3.94 1.77
C ILE A 256 -2.58 5.18 0.90
N ALA A 257 -1.59 5.12 0.03
CA ALA A 257 -1.31 6.16 -0.94
C ALA A 257 -2.10 5.89 -2.23
N VAL A 258 -2.90 6.86 -2.67
CA VAL A 258 -3.56 6.85 -3.98
C VAL A 258 -2.84 7.86 -4.86
N ALA A 259 -2.20 7.36 -5.91
CA ALA A 259 -1.37 8.14 -6.83
C ALA A 259 -2.01 8.17 -8.23
N THR A 260 -2.21 9.37 -8.81
CA THR A 260 -2.81 9.55 -10.14
C THR A 260 -1.73 9.82 -11.19
N LYS A 261 -1.80 9.09 -12.30
CA LYS A 261 -0.89 9.25 -13.46
C LYS A 261 -1.32 10.32 -14.43
#